data_36ac33bd70315e6d5d6832f954ffec0a
#
_entry.id   36ac33bd70315e6d5d6832f954ffec0a
#
_cell.length_a   1.000
_cell.length_b   1.000
_cell.length_c   1.000
_cell.angle_alpha   90.00
_cell.angle_beta   90.00
_cell.angle_gamma   90.00
#
_symmetry.space_group_name_H-M   'P 1'
#
loop_
_entity.id
_entity.type
_entity.pdbx_description
1 polymer ?
#
loop_
_entity_poly.entity_id
_entity_poly.type
_entity_poly.pdbx_seq_one_letter_code
_entity_poly.pdbx_strand_id
1 'polypeptide(L)'
;MLNKNLFTLLSCLLLTGCGMIDYHPYDVRISGETDVNAHNIEQIETDCKGKKTIRFVTMGDSQRWYDETEDFVKAINKRNDIDFVIHGGDMSDFGVTKEFLWQRDIMNGLSVPYVTLIGNHDCLGTGAETYKAIFGPTNFSLYCR
;
A
#
# COMPACT_ATOMS: atom_id res chain seq x y z
N MET A 1 9.07 -10.88 -52.59
CA MET A 1 9.75 -11.74 -51.62
C MET A 1 10.16 -10.89 -50.42
N LEU A 2 9.57 -11.09 -49.27
CA LEU A 2 9.91 -10.34 -48.07
C LEU A 2 11.33 -10.71 -47.63
N ASN A 3 12.16 -9.71 -47.42
CA ASN A 3 13.59 -9.94 -47.11
C ASN A 3 13.69 -10.67 -45.76
N LYS A 4 14.38 -11.81 -45.74
CA LYS A 4 14.56 -12.65 -44.52
C LYS A 4 15.06 -11.83 -43.32
N ASN A 5 15.93 -10.85 -43.57
CA ASN A 5 16.47 -9.98 -42.55
C ASN A 5 15.42 -9.04 -41.95
N LEU A 6 14.43 -8.57 -42.77
CA LEU A 6 13.32 -7.75 -42.31
C LEU A 6 12.34 -8.56 -41.44
N PHE A 7 12.12 -9.83 -41.80
CA PHE A 7 11.28 -10.74 -40.99
C PHE A 7 11.92 -11.05 -39.65
N THR A 8 13.24 -11.30 -39.61
CA THR A 8 13.99 -11.52 -38.37
C THR A 8 13.98 -10.26 -37.48
N LEU A 9 14.16 -9.08 -38.05
CA LEU A 9 14.12 -7.81 -37.32
C LEU A 9 12.73 -7.54 -36.72
N LEU A 10 11.68 -7.81 -37.48
CA LEU A 10 10.29 -7.66 -37.03
C LEU A 10 9.95 -8.67 -35.92
N SER A 11 10.45 -9.90 -36.03
CA SER A 11 10.29 -10.95 -35.00
C SER A 11 11.02 -10.59 -33.71
N CYS A 12 12.23 -10.01 -33.77
CA CYS A 12 12.95 -9.53 -32.59
C CYS A 12 12.26 -8.35 -31.93
N LEU A 13 11.66 -7.43 -32.69
CA LEU A 13 10.88 -6.30 -32.13
C LEU A 13 9.62 -6.77 -31.38
N LEU A 14 9.01 -7.88 -31.81
CA LEU A 14 7.85 -8.44 -31.12
C LEU A 14 8.21 -9.16 -29.81
N LEU A 15 9.47 -9.58 -29.65
CA LEU A 15 9.95 -10.23 -28.42
C LEU A 15 10.38 -9.24 -27.34
N THR A 16 10.59 -7.96 -27.66
CA THR A 16 10.92 -6.93 -26.67
C THR A 16 9.68 -6.32 -25.97
N GLY A 17 8.48 -6.75 -26.38
CA GLY A 17 7.20 -6.26 -25.83
C GLY A 17 6.80 -6.83 -24.47
N CYS A 18 7.66 -7.61 -23.79
CA CYS A 18 7.33 -8.26 -22.51
C CYS A 18 7.01 -7.28 -21.36
N GLY A 19 7.26 -5.98 -21.50
CA GLY A 19 6.89 -4.97 -20.52
C GLY A 19 5.54 -4.27 -20.78
N MET A 20 4.90 -4.57 -21.94
CA MET A 20 3.61 -3.93 -22.32
C MET A 20 2.39 -4.84 -22.09
N ILE A 21 2.57 -6.04 -21.57
CA ILE A 21 1.47 -6.93 -21.24
C ILE A 21 1.06 -6.61 -19.80
N ASP A 22 -0.10 -6.00 -19.65
CA ASP A 22 -0.73 -5.86 -18.33
C ASP A 22 -1.03 -7.25 -17.78
N TYR A 23 -0.53 -7.50 -16.56
CA TYR A 23 -0.81 -8.75 -15.85
C TYR A 23 -2.27 -8.76 -15.37
N HIS A 24 -2.74 -9.95 -15.02
CA HIS A 24 -4.05 -10.08 -14.41
C HIS A 24 -4.14 -9.21 -13.16
N PRO A 25 -5.23 -8.45 -12.94
CA PRO A 25 -5.36 -7.53 -11.81
C PRO A 25 -5.13 -8.17 -10.43
N TYR A 26 -5.39 -9.46 -10.30
CA TYR A 26 -5.19 -10.24 -9.09
C TYR A 26 -3.83 -10.93 -8.98
N ASP A 27 -2.89 -10.65 -9.89
CA ASP A 27 -1.51 -11.12 -9.72
C ASP A 27 -0.86 -10.39 -8.54
N VAL A 28 -0.36 -11.16 -7.57
CA VAL A 28 0.33 -10.60 -6.40
C VAL A 28 1.77 -10.23 -6.81
N ARG A 29 1.90 -9.09 -7.49
CA ARG A 29 3.18 -8.51 -7.89
C ARG A 29 3.40 -7.22 -7.17
N ILE A 30 4.21 -7.28 -6.13
CA ILE A 30 4.48 -6.14 -5.28
C ILE A 30 5.73 -5.42 -5.79
N SER A 31 5.62 -4.10 -5.92
CA SER A 31 6.73 -3.18 -6.15
C SER A 31 6.80 -2.17 -5.02
N GLY A 32 8.00 -1.70 -4.72
CA GLY A 32 8.22 -0.73 -3.66
C GLY A 32 8.28 -1.39 -2.27
N GLU A 33 7.89 -0.65 -1.24
CA GLU A 33 8.00 -1.04 0.15
C GLU A 33 7.09 -2.21 0.52
N THR A 34 7.60 -3.10 1.37
CA THR A 34 6.90 -4.24 1.97
C THR A 34 7.07 -4.23 3.49
N ASP A 35 6.36 -5.09 4.19
CA ASP A 35 6.38 -5.18 5.66
C ASP A 35 6.11 -3.83 6.37
N VAL A 36 5.27 -3.00 5.73
CA VAL A 36 4.99 -1.62 6.14
C VAL A 36 4.57 -1.52 7.60
N ASN A 37 3.67 -2.41 8.05
CA ASN A 37 3.23 -2.39 9.45
C ASN A 37 4.39 -2.67 10.42
N ALA A 38 5.28 -3.62 10.10
CA ALA A 38 6.39 -3.96 10.99
C ALA A 38 7.35 -2.76 11.17
N HIS A 39 7.73 -2.11 10.07
CA HIS A 39 8.59 -0.92 10.10
C HIS A 39 7.94 0.23 10.88
N ASN A 40 6.68 0.49 10.63
CA ASN A 40 5.96 1.58 11.28
C ASN A 40 5.68 1.28 12.76
N ILE A 41 5.41 0.04 13.14
CA ILE A 41 5.25 -0.37 14.54
C ILE A 41 6.53 -0.09 15.33
N GLU A 42 7.70 -0.48 14.80
CA GLU A 42 8.99 -0.22 15.43
C GLU A 42 9.21 1.28 15.66
N GLN A 43 8.86 2.11 14.67
CA GLN A 43 8.94 3.57 14.80
C GLN A 43 7.95 4.08 15.84
N ILE A 44 6.67 3.67 15.80
CA ILE A 44 5.66 4.10 16.77
C ILE A 44 6.07 3.74 18.20
N GLU A 45 6.54 2.51 18.43
CA GLU A 45 6.97 2.06 19.76
C GLU A 45 8.16 2.87 20.28
N THR A 46 9.06 3.25 19.37
CA THR A 46 10.21 4.12 19.69
C THR A 46 9.73 5.53 20.03
N ASP A 47 8.89 6.12 19.20
CA ASP A 47 8.42 7.50 19.34
C ASP A 47 7.47 7.69 20.51
N CYS A 48 6.72 6.65 20.87
CA CYS A 48 5.79 6.66 22.01
C CYS A 48 6.49 6.46 23.36
N LYS A 49 7.73 6.00 23.38
CA LYS A 49 8.41 5.60 24.62
C LYS A 49 8.48 6.74 25.62
N GLY A 50 7.91 6.51 26.80
CA GLY A 50 7.91 7.48 27.91
C GLY A 50 6.91 8.63 27.73
N LYS A 51 6.13 8.69 26.67
CA LYS A 51 5.07 9.69 26.51
C LYS A 51 3.94 9.41 27.52
N LYS A 52 3.47 10.47 28.17
CA LYS A 52 2.32 10.39 29.10
C LYS A 52 0.97 10.41 28.39
N THR A 53 0.94 10.91 27.18
CA THR A 53 -0.28 11.01 26.35
C THR A 53 0.10 10.66 24.94
N ILE A 54 -0.70 9.82 24.33
CA ILE A 54 -0.58 9.40 22.94
C ILE A 54 -1.84 9.82 22.22
N ARG A 55 -1.67 10.46 21.07
CA ARG A 55 -2.76 10.88 20.19
C ARG A 55 -2.60 10.23 18.84
N PHE A 56 -3.60 9.50 18.45
CA PHE A 56 -3.65 8.90 17.12
C PHE A 56 -4.97 9.25 16.42
N VAL A 57 -4.96 9.12 15.12
CA VAL A 57 -6.15 9.30 14.29
C VAL A 57 -6.49 7.97 13.64
N THR A 58 -7.76 7.67 13.54
CA THR A 58 -8.26 6.52 12.79
C THR A 58 -8.97 6.98 11.52
N MET A 59 -8.76 6.24 10.44
CA MET A 59 -9.52 6.32 9.20
C MET A 59 -9.80 4.91 8.70
N GLY A 60 -10.61 4.76 7.69
CA GLY A 60 -10.90 3.48 7.02
C GLY A 60 -11.80 3.71 5.82
N ASP A 61 -12.19 2.63 5.12
CA ASP A 61 -13.09 2.68 3.97
C ASP A 61 -12.60 3.66 2.89
N SER A 62 -11.30 3.64 2.63
CA SER A 62 -10.66 4.58 1.69
C SER A 62 -10.64 4.06 0.25
N GLN A 63 -11.19 2.88 -0.02
CA GLN A 63 -11.27 2.29 -1.34
C GLN A 63 -11.82 3.30 -2.34
N ARG A 64 -11.18 3.44 -3.52
CA ARG A 64 -11.48 4.40 -4.59
C ARG A 64 -11.48 5.91 -4.22
N TRP A 65 -11.38 6.28 -2.96
CA TRP A 65 -11.35 7.68 -2.47
C TRP A 65 -9.90 8.18 -2.35
N TYR A 66 -9.16 8.11 -3.47
CA TYR A 66 -7.72 8.43 -3.47
C TYR A 66 -7.47 9.91 -3.22
N ASP A 67 -8.24 10.81 -3.86
CA ASP A 67 -8.11 12.26 -3.68
C ASP A 67 -8.41 12.67 -2.24
N GLU A 68 -9.46 12.10 -1.64
CA GLU A 68 -9.84 12.34 -0.25
C GLU A 68 -8.79 11.78 0.72
N THR A 69 -8.17 10.65 0.38
CA THR A 69 -7.06 10.08 1.16
C THR A 69 -5.82 10.97 1.08
N GLU A 70 -5.51 11.54 -0.09
CA GLU A 70 -4.44 12.55 -0.21
C GLU A 70 -4.75 13.80 0.62
N ASP A 71 -5.99 14.27 0.60
CA ASP A 71 -6.40 15.44 1.40
C ASP A 71 -6.35 15.15 2.91
N PHE A 72 -6.70 13.92 3.33
CA PHE A 72 -6.50 13.46 4.70
C PHE A 72 -5.00 13.51 5.07
N VAL A 73 -4.10 12.97 4.23
CA VAL A 73 -2.65 13.01 4.45
C VAL A 73 -2.15 14.44 4.59
N LYS A 74 -2.58 15.33 3.69
CA LYS A 74 -2.24 16.78 3.75
C LYS A 74 -2.76 17.42 5.04
N ALA A 75 -3.94 17.03 5.52
CA ALA A 75 -4.53 17.56 6.74
C ALA A 75 -3.76 17.09 8.00
N ILE A 76 -3.38 15.81 8.06
CA ILE A 76 -2.58 15.25 9.15
C ILE A 76 -1.20 15.91 9.17
N ASN A 77 -0.55 16.08 8.03
CA ASN A 77 0.80 16.67 7.93
C ASN A 77 0.87 18.15 8.38
N LYS A 78 -0.27 18.84 8.47
CA LYS A 78 -0.35 20.18 9.07
C LYS A 78 -0.40 20.17 10.60
N ARG A 79 -0.55 19.00 11.21
CA ARG A 79 -0.66 18.83 12.66
C ARG A 79 0.68 18.37 13.24
N ASN A 80 0.97 18.84 14.43
CA ASN A 80 2.18 18.47 15.19
C ASN A 80 1.87 17.75 16.50
N ASP A 81 0.60 17.40 16.70
CA ASP A 81 0.10 16.78 17.93
C ASP A 81 -0.40 15.34 17.72
N ILE A 82 -0.20 14.76 16.53
CA ILE A 82 -0.55 13.38 16.20
C ILE A 82 0.71 12.51 16.24
N ASP A 83 0.65 11.41 16.94
CA ASP A 83 1.76 10.46 17.07
C ASP A 83 1.78 9.42 15.94
N PHE A 84 0.60 8.93 15.52
CA PHE A 84 0.46 7.98 14.43
C PHE A 84 -0.97 7.91 13.89
N VAL A 85 -1.15 7.18 12.79
CA VAL A 85 -2.46 6.92 12.16
C VAL A 85 -2.75 5.43 12.16
N ILE A 86 -4.01 5.05 12.36
CA ILE A 86 -4.51 3.69 12.16
C ILE A 86 -5.49 3.71 10.98
N HIS A 87 -5.20 2.93 9.94
CA HIS A 87 -6.15 2.65 8.87
C HIS A 87 -6.93 1.39 9.21
N GLY A 88 -8.24 1.51 9.36
CA GLY A 88 -9.14 0.47 9.86
C GLY A 88 -9.51 -0.62 8.84
N GLY A 89 -8.92 -0.59 7.64
CA GLY A 89 -9.20 -1.54 6.57
C GLY A 89 -10.06 -0.96 5.45
N ASP A 90 -10.42 -1.83 4.50
CA ASP A 90 -11.10 -1.47 3.25
C ASP A 90 -10.33 -0.41 2.45
N MET A 91 -9.05 -0.73 2.20
CA MET A 91 -8.16 0.06 1.35
C MET A 91 -8.40 -0.23 -0.13
N SER A 92 -8.79 -1.44 -0.47
CA SER A 92 -9.14 -1.85 -1.82
C SER A 92 -10.65 -2.04 -1.97
N ASP A 93 -11.18 -1.83 -3.17
CA ASP A 93 -12.60 -2.04 -3.45
C ASP A 93 -12.86 -3.51 -3.85
N PHE A 94 -11.90 -4.12 -4.56
CA PHE A 94 -12.03 -5.47 -5.13
C PHE A 94 -10.87 -6.42 -4.78
N GLY A 95 -9.97 -6.06 -3.89
CA GLY A 95 -8.79 -6.86 -3.57
C GLY A 95 -7.74 -6.88 -4.68
N VAL A 96 -7.74 -5.88 -5.56
CA VAL A 96 -6.81 -5.76 -6.68
C VAL A 96 -5.47 -5.19 -6.21
N THR A 97 -4.38 -5.80 -6.64
CA THR A 97 -3.03 -5.43 -6.20
C THR A 97 -2.72 -3.94 -6.38
N LYS A 98 -3.14 -3.35 -7.50
CA LYS A 98 -2.90 -1.91 -7.77
C LYS A 98 -3.60 -1.00 -6.76
N GLU A 99 -4.78 -1.36 -6.27
CA GLU A 99 -5.52 -0.56 -5.29
C GLU A 99 -4.73 -0.45 -3.97
N PHE A 100 -4.18 -1.56 -3.48
CA PHE A 100 -3.32 -1.56 -2.30
C PHE A 100 -2.03 -0.75 -2.51
N LEU A 101 -1.40 -0.86 -3.69
CA LEU A 101 -0.19 -0.10 -4.00
C LEU A 101 -0.47 1.40 -4.01
N TRP A 102 -1.57 1.84 -4.63
CA TRP A 102 -1.97 3.25 -4.63
C TRP A 102 -2.24 3.78 -3.22
N GLN A 103 -3.01 3.05 -2.42
CA GLN A 103 -3.29 3.45 -1.03
C GLN A 103 -2.01 3.51 -0.19
N ARG A 104 -1.13 2.50 -0.30
CA ARG A 104 0.17 2.52 0.36
C ARG A 104 0.98 3.77 -0.02
N ASP A 105 1.08 4.04 -1.32
CA ASP A 105 1.89 5.14 -1.81
C ASP A 105 1.35 6.50 -1.35
N ILE A 106 0.03 6.66 -1.26
CA ILE A 106 -0.60 7.86 -0.69
C ILE A 106 -0.31 7.94 0.82
N MET A 107 -0.54 6.85 1.56
CA MET A 107 -0.32 6.82 3.01
C MET A 107 1.14 7.02 3.40
N ASN A 108 2.09 6.59 2.57
CA ASN A 108 3.52 6.87 2.74
C ASN A 108 3.86 8.37 2.66
N GLY A 109 2.94 9.20 2.20
CA GLY A 109 3.05 10.67 2.28
C GLY A 109 2.81 11.26 3.67
N LEU A 110 2.39 10.47 4.66
CA LEU A 110 2.24 10.93 6.04
C LEU A 110 3.60 11.29 6.66
N SER A 111 3.62 12.37 7.43
CA SER A 111 4.79 12.79 8.23
C SER A 111 4.92 12.02 9.56
N VAL A 112 3.93 11.22 9.90
CA VAL A 112 3.88 10.36 11.08
C VAL A 112 3.67 8.91 10.62
N PRO A 113 4.15 7.91 11.37
CA PRO A 113 3.97 6.52 11.01
C PRO A 113 2.47 6.12 11.03
N TYR A 114 2.14 5.09 10.28
CA TYR A 114 0.79 4.53 10.26
C TYR A 114 0.81 3.01 10.31
N VAL A 115 -0.28 2.41 10.77
CA VAL A 115 -0.52 0.96 10.67
C VAL A 115 -1.86 0.72 9.99
N THR A 116 -1.95 -0.39 9.29
CA THR A 116 -3.17 -0.79 8.58
C THR A 116 -3.74 -2.07 9.17
N LEU A 117 -5.05 -2.16 9.19
CA LEU A 117 -5.78 -3.40 9.42
C LEU A 117 -6.36 -3.89 8.08
N ILE A 118 -6.73 -5.15 8.01
CA ILE A 118 -7.39 -5.71 6.83
C ILE A 118 -8.91 -5.61 6.99
N GLY A 119 -9.60 -5.11 5.99
CA GLY A 119 -11.05 -5.06 5.93
C GLY A 119 -11.65 -6.20 5.09
N ASN A 120 -12.96 -6.23 4.97
CA ASN A 120 -13.65 -7.29 4.22
C ASN A 120 -13.51 -7.12 2.70
N HIS A 121 -13.46 -5.89 2.17
CA HIS A 121 -13.17 -5.62 0.76
C HIS A 121 -11.75 -6.03 0.39
N ASP A 122 -10.81 -5.81 1.30
CA ASP A 122 -9.41 -6.21 1.15
C ASP A 122 -9.23 -7.75 1.06
N CYS A 123 -10.22 -8.53 1.47
CA CYS A 123 -10.20 -9.98 1.39
C CYS A 123 -10.75 -10.55 0.08
N LEU A 124 -11.23 -9.72 -0.85
CA LEU A 124 -11.76 -10.16 -2.13
C LEU A 124 -10.62 -10.65 -3.05
N GLY A 125 -10.93 -11.60 -3.93
CA GLY A 125 -9.95 -12.15 -4.87
C GLY A 125 -8.69 -12.67 -4.18
N THR A 126 -7.52 -12.14 -4.57
CA THR A 126 -6.21 -12.40 -3.95
C THR A 126 -5.80 -11.31 -2.95
N GLY A 127 -6.73 -10.45 -2.55
CA GLY A 127 -6.45 -9.26 -1.77
C GLY A 127 -5.83 -9.57 -0.40
N ALA A 128 -6.25 -10.63 0.30
CA ALA A 128 -5.65 -11.02 1.56
C ALA A 128 -4.17 -11.45 1.41
N GLU A 129 -3.80 -12.05 0.28
CA GLU A 129 -2.40 -12.39 -0.04
C GLU A 129 -1.61 -11.13 -0.37
N THR A 130 -2.19 -10.24 -1.17
CA THR A 130 -1.62 -8.94 -1.53
C THR A 130 -1.38 -8.07 -0.29
N TYR A 131 -2.39 -7.97 0.58
CA TYR A 131 -2.27 -7.25 1.85
C TYR A 131 -1.07 -7.75 2.66
N LYS A 132 -0.97 -9.08 2.86
CA LYS A 132 0.14 -9.68 3.61
C LYS A 132 1.49 -9.43 2.98
N ALA A 133 1.57 -9.43 1.67
CA ALA A 133 2.81 -9.17 0.93
C ALA A 133 3.27 -7.72 1.05
N ILE A 134 2.36 -6.75 1.22
CA ILE A 134 2.67 -5.32 1.34
C ILE A 134 2.82 -4.91 2.80
N PHE A 135 1.81 -5.20 3.62
CA PHE A 135 1.70 -4.66 4.97
C PHE A 135 2.18 -5.63 6.06
N GLY A 136 2.32 -6.92 5.73
CA GLY A 136 2.71 -7.96 6.67
C GLY A 136 1.52 -8.72 7.27
N PRO A 137 1.70 -9.39 8.42
CA PRO A 137 0.65 -10.20 9.06
C PRO A 137 -0.62 -9.39 9.34
N THR A 138 -1.78 -10.04 9.22
CA THR A 138 -3.10 -9.42 9.46
C THR A 138 -3.40 -9.16 10.94
N ASN A 139 -2.57 -9.69 11.83
CA ASN A 139 -2.67 -9.50 13.27
C ASN A 139 -1.29 -9.16 13.84
N PHE A 140 -1.24 -8.14 14.66
CA PHE A 140 -0.03 -7.65 15.30
C PHE A 140 -0.37 -7.01 16.65
N SER A 141 0.64 -6.70 17.42
CA SER A 141 0.53 -5.93 18.65
C SER A 141 1.44 -4.70 18.57
N LEU A 142 1.01 -3.61 19.19
CA LEU A 142 1.74 -2.35 19.28
C LEU A 142 1.78 -1.94 20.75
N TYR A 143 2.95 -1.60 21.27
CA TYR A 143 3.18 -1.28 22.66
C TYR A 143 3.81 0.10 22.84
N CYS A 144 3.07 1.03 23.43
CA CYS A 144 3.58 2.32 23.88
C CYS A 144 3.86 2.23 25.40
N ARG A 145 5.14 2.13 25.78
CA ARG A 145 5.61 1.97 27.18
C ARG A 145 6.51 3.11 27.64
#